data_9a4267a0e253a6f372319a6f8fc06796
#
_entry.id   9a4267a0e253a6f372319a6f8fc06796
#
_cell.length_a   1.000
_cell.length_b   1.000
_cell.length_c   1.000
_cell.angle_alpha   90.00
_cell.angle_beta   90.00
_cell.angle_gamma   90.00
#
_symmetry.space_group_name_H-M   'P 1'
#
loop_
_entity.id
_entity.type
_entity.pdbx_description
1 polymer ?
#
loop_
_entity_poly.entity_id
_entity_poly.type
_entity_poly.pdbx_seq_one_letter_code
_entity_poly.pdbx_strand_id
1 'polypeptide(L)'
;MLGLEIQINNDTPVTVAAENFSFVLLDTAMRQDDTGYIYAHGLDYSNSYHWISVVPRQGDKVKIQIVESPNPSPPVKTEKQDRKEMLARYEQLKKELEENGLIAKED
;
A
#
# COMPACT_ATOMS: atom_id res chain seq x y z
N MET A 1 -4.34 -6.40 -16.97
CA MET A 1 -3.59 -6.71 -15.74
C MET A 1 -4.57 -6.90 -14.59
N LEU A 2 -4.24 -7.78 -13.68
CA LEU A 2 -5.06 -7.98 -12.50
C LEU A 2 -4.96 -6.79 -11.56
N GLY A 3 -6.09 -6.38 -11.00
CA GLY A 3 -6.16 -5.29 -10.06
C GLY A 3 -7.12 -5.59 -8.93
N LEU A 4 -7.26 -4.63 -8.03
CA LEU A 4 -8.16 -4.70 -6.91
C LEU A 4 -9.19 -3.59 -7.02
N GLU A 5 -10.46 -3.97 -7.00
CA GLU A 5 -11.56 -2.99 -6.94
C GLU A 5 -12.00 -2.87 -5.48
N ILE A 6 -11.94 -1.64 -4.97
CA ILE A 6 -12.23 -1.37 -3.57
C ILE A 6 -13.41 -0.41 -3.51
N GLN A 7 -14.44 -0.83 -2.78
CA GLN A 7 -15.60 0.03 -2.52
C GLN A 7 -15.77 0.20 -1.01
N ILE A 8 -15.81 1.43 -0.56
CA ILE A 8 -16.05 1.78 0.83
C ILE A 8 -17.48 2.31 0.93
N ASN A 9 -18.31 1.62 1.68
CA ASN A 9 -19.75 1.90 1.80
C ASN A 9 -20.39 1.90 0.40
N ASN A 10 -21.10 2.96 0.05
CA ASN A 10 -21.74 3.13 -1.25
C ASN A 10 -20.98 4.11 -2.16
N ASP A 11 -19.75 4.42 -1.81
CA ASP A 11 -18.92 5.32 -2.62
C ASP A 11 -18.56 4.70 -3.96
N THR A 12 -18.10 5.51 -4.90
CA THR A 12 -17.65 5.03 -6.19
C THR A 12 -16.48 4.07 -6.01
N PRO A 13 -16.54 2.86 -6.59
CA PRO A 13 -15.43 1.93 -6.49
C PRO A 13 -14.15 2.49 -7.11
N VAL A 14 -13.03 2.17 -6.50
CA VAL A 14 -11.70 2.55 -6.96
C VAL A 14 -10.97 1.29 -7.42
N THR A 15 -10.44 1.31 -8.63
CA THR A 15 -9.66 0.21 -9.19
C THR A 15 -8.18 0.52 -9.07
N VAL A 16 -7.48 -0.33 -8.37
CA VAL A 16 -6.05 -0.22 -8.08
C VAL A 16 -5.31 -1.27 -8.90
N ALA A 17 -4.44 -0.84 -9.78
CA ALA A 17 -3.61 -1.75 -10.57
C ALA A 17 -2.31 -1.04 -10.97
N ALA A 18 -1.19 -1.73 -10.81
CA ALA A 18 0.11 -1.23 -11.21
C ALA A 18 0.93 -2.38 -11.77
N GLU A 19 1.88 -2.06 -12.68
CA GLU A 19 2.62 -3.09 -13.41
C GLU A 19 3.41 -4.04 -12.54
N ASN A 20 4.06 -3.52 -11.51
CA ASN A 20 4.89 -4.36 -10.65
C ASN A 20 4.10 -4.93 -9.49
N PHE A 21 3.33 -4.07 -8.83
CA PHE A 21 2.81 -4.43 -7.54
C PHE A 21 1.69 -3.47 -7.12
N SER A 22 0.60 -4.02 -6.65
CA SER A 22 -0.47 -3.23 -6.04
C SER A 22 -0.98 -3.95 -4.79
N PHE A 23 -1.38 -3.19 -3.80
CA PHE A 23 -1.84 -3.76 -2.55
C PHE A 23 -2.86 -2.88 -1.84
N VAL A 24 -3.63 -3.53 -0.98
CA VAL A 24 -4.54 -2.88 -0.04
C VAL A 24 -4.16 -3.33 1.35
N LEU A 25 -3.96 -2.40 2.25
CA LEU A 25 -3.69 -2.66 3.65
C LEU A 25 -4.87 -2.18 4.48
N LEU A 26 -5.44 -3.10 5.26
CA LEU A 26 -6.46 -2.80 6.25
C LEU A 26 -5.85 -2.99 7.63
N ASP A 27 -5.80 -1.91 8.40
CA ASP A 27 -5.32 -1.94 9.77
C ASP A 27 -6.42 -1.47 10.70
N THR A 28 -6.86 -2.35 11.60
CA THR A 28 -7.83 -2.04 12.64
C THR A 28 -7.11 -2.12 13.98
N ALA A 29 -6.42 -1.05 14.33
CA ALA A 29 -5.65 -1.04 15.57
C ALA A 29 -6.56 -1.12 16.79
N MET A 30 -6.23 -2.03 17.71
CA MET A 30 -6.93 -2.20 18.98
C MET A 30 -6.37 -1.30 20.07
N ARG A 31 -5.51 -0.38 19.72
CA ARG A 31 -4.89 0.54 20.68
C ARG A 31 -5.81 1.70 20.99
N GLN A 32 -5.69 2.22 22.20
CA GLN A 32 -6.58 3.24 22.72
C GLN A 32 -6.60 4.54 21.89
N ASP A 33 -5.49 4.87 21.21
CA ASP A 33 -5.35 6.10 20.43
C ASP A 33 -5.25 5.86 18.94
N ASP A 34 -5.35 4.60 18.49
CA ASP A 34 -5.21 4.25 17.08
C ASP A 34 -6.56 4.03 16.43
N THR A 35 -6.75 4.67 15.31
CA THR A 35 -7.99 4.61 14.54
C THR A 35 -7.91 3.65 13.36
N GLY A 36 -6.76 2.99 13.16
CA GLY A 36 -6.57 2.13 12.01
C GLY A 36 -6.47 2.91 10.69
N TYR A 37 -6.18 2.21 9.62
CA TYR A 37 -6.01 2.82 8.30
C TYR A 37 -6.42 1.88 7.19
N ILE A 38 -6.89 2.47 6.09
CA ILE A 38 -7.10 1.76 4.83
C ILE A 38 -6.21 2.43 3.79
N TYR A 39 -5.25 1.67 3.25
CA TYR A 39 -4.35 2.14 2.20
C TYR A 39 -4.50 1.31 0.95
N ALA A 40 -4.54 1.95 -0.20
CA ALA A 40 -4.46 1.27 -1.49
C ALA A 40 -3.37 1.95 -2.31
N HIS A 41 -2.31 1.24 -2.57
CA HIS A 41 -1.12 1.75 -3.21
C HIS A 41 -0.65 0.80 -4.31
N GLY A 42 0.19 1.29 -5.20
CA GLY A 42 0.82 0.49 -6.22
C GLY A 42 2.18 1.04 -6.60
N LEU A 43 2.98 0.21 -7.23
CA LEU A 43 4.33 0.54 -7.67
C LEU A 43 4.55 0.10 -9.11
N ASP A 44 5.25 0.91 -9.87
CA ASP A 44 5.92 0.47 -11.09
C ASP A 44 7.41 0.82 -10.98
N TYR A 45 8.17 0.66 -12.06
CA TYR A 45 9.61 0.94 -12.03
C TYR A 45 9.97 2.39 -11.76
N SER A 46 9.07 3.30 -12.06
CA SER A 46 9.34 4.74 -12.01
C SER A 46 8.57 5.48 -10.95
N ASN A 47 7.39 4.98 -10.56
CA ASN A 47 6.47 5.72 -9.72
C ASN A 47 5.84 4.87 -8.64
N SER A 48 5.46 5.56 -7.58
CA SER A 48 4.64 5.07 -6.51
C SER A 48 3.27 5.75 -6.62
N TYR A 49 2.20 4.96 -6.61
CA TYR A 49 0.84 5.47 -6.79
C TYR A 49 0.03 5.29 -5.53
N HIS A 50 -0.73 6.31 -5.16
CA HIS A 50 -1.58 6.30 -3.98
C HIS A 50 -3.02 6.52 -4.40
N TRP A 51 -3.89 5.54 -4.15
CA TRP A 51 -5.31 5.63 -4.50
C TRP A 51 -6.21 5.92 -3.31
N ILE A 52 -5.95 5.27 -2.18
CA ILE A 52 -6.77 5.40 -0.99
C ILE A 52 -5.86 5.56 0.22
N SER A 53 -6.19 6.53 1.08
CA SER A 53 -5.57 6.70 2.39
C SER A 53 -6.63 7.31 3.30
N VAL A 54 -7.36 6.46 4.01
CA VAL A 54 -8.49 6.89 4.84
C VAL A 54 -8.46 6.21 6.19
N VAL A 55 -9.12 6.83 7.16
CA VAL A 55 -9.32 6.28 8.50
C VAL A 55 -10.72 5.65 8.55
N PRO A 56 -10.83 4.32 8.76
CA PRO A 56 -12.11 3.67 8.83
C PRO A 56 -12.87 4.04 10.10
N ARG A 57 -14.19 4.01 10.03
CA ARG A 57 -15.07 4.22 11.16
C ARG A 57 -15.85 2.95 11.43
N GLN A 58 -16.27 2.77 12.66
CA GLN A 58 -17.15 1.65 13.00
C GLN A 58 -18.40 1.66 12.14
N GLY A 59 -18.74 0.53 11.56
CA GLY A 59 -19.88 0.39 10.67
C GLY A 59 -19.54 0.56 9.18
N ASP A 60 -18.34 0.99 8.86
CA ASP A 60 -17.90 1.07 7.46
C ASP A 60 -17.84 -0.32 6.84
N LYS A 61 -18.33 -0.41 5.61
CA LYS A 61 -18.29 -1.65 4.83
C LYS A 61 -17.25 -1.50 3.73
N VAL A 62 -16.27 -2.38 3.71
CA VAL A 62 -15.22 -2.38 2.69
C VAL A 62 -15.36 -3.65 1.87
N LYS A 63 -15.57 -3.49 0.57
CA LYS A 63 -15.64 -4.59 -0.38
C LYS A 63 -14.40 -4.56 -1.25
N ILE A 64 -13.69 -5.67 -1.30
CA ILE A 64 -12.49 -5.83 -2.13
C ILE A 64 -12.73 -6.99 -3.09
N GLN A 65 -12.47 -6.74 -4.37
CA GLN A 65 -12.67 -7.73 -5.41
C GLN A 65 -11.47 -7.74 -6.35
N ILE A 66 -11.02 -8.92 -6.73
CA ILE A 66 -9.97 -9.05 -7.73
C ILE A 66 -10.62 -8.93 -9.10
N VAL A 67 -10.13 -8.01 -9.91
CA VAL A 67 -10.69 -7.74 -11.23
C VAL A 67 -9.59 -7.71 -12.29
N GLU A 68 -9.95 -8.03 -13.52
CA GLU A 68 -9.10 -7.75 -14.67
C GLU A 68 -9.39 -6.32 -15.11
N SER A 69 -8.38 -5.46 -15.07
CA SER A 69 -8.58 -4.06 -15.42
C SER A 69 -7.48 -3.57 -16.35
N PRO A 70 -7.82 -3.15 -17.58
CA PRO A 70 -6.85 -2.47 -18.44
C PRO A 70 -6.62 -1.02 -18.01
N ASN A 71 -7.57 -0.43 -17.29
CA ASN A 71 -7.55 1.00 -16.95
C ASN A 71 -7.83 1.18 -15.44
N PRO A 72 -6.78 1.28 -14.61
CA PRO A 72 -6.99 1.58 -13.20
C PRO A 72 -7.56 2.98 -13.01
N SER A 73 -8.18 3.22 -11.87
CA SER A 73 -8.63 4.55 -11.49
C SER A 73 -7.46 5.52 -11.41
N PRO A 74 -7.66 6.83 -11.69
CA PRO A 74 -6.60 7.79 -11.51
C PRO A 74 -6.16 7.84 -10.05
N PRO A 75 -4.85 7.73 -9.77
CA PRO A 75 -4.38 7.85 -8.39
C PRO A 75 -4.53 9.28 -7.89
N VAL A 76 -4.77 9.44 -6.60
CA VAL A 76 -4.87 10.77 -5.99
C VAL A 76 -3.50 11.40 -5.79
N LYS A 77 -2.46 10.59 -5.75
CA LYS A 77 -1.08 11.04 -5.61
C LYS A 77 -0.14 10.09 -6.34
N THR A 78 0.83 10.65 -7.04
CA THR A 78 1.89 9.89 -7.70
C THR A 78 3.24 10.46 -7.28
N GLU A 79 4.12 9.59 -6.79
CA GLU A 79 5.47 9.97 -6.39
C GLU A 79 6.49 9.24 -7.25
N LYS A 80 7.47 9.98 -7.76
CA LYS A 80 8.58 9.40 -8.48
C LYS A 80 9.48 8.66 -7.51
N GLN A 81 9.83 7.43 -7.84
CA GLN A 81 10.75 6.64 -7.02
C GLN A 81 12.19 7.08 -7.24
N ASP A 82 12.91 7.30 -6.15
CA ASP A 82 14.35 7.49 -6.17
C ASP A 82 15.02 6.18 -5.76
N ARG A 83 15.66 5.52 -6.73
CA ARG A 83 16.32 4.24 -6.50
C ARG A 83 17.46 4.33 -5.48
N LYS A 84 18.19 5.44 -5.47
CA LYS A 84 19.28 5.64 -4.52
C LYS A 84 18.75 5.75 -3.09
N GLU A 85 17.67 6.49 -2.92
CA GLU A 85 17.03 6.63 -1.61
C GLU A 85 16.44 5.30 -1.14
N MET A 86 15.80 4.56 -2.03
CA MET A 86 15.26 3.25 -1.71
C MET A 86 16.35 2.27 -1.29
N LEU A 87 17.48 2.26 -2.00
CA LEU A 87 18.60 1.40 -1.66
C LEU A 87 19.18 1.77 -0.30
N ALA A 88 19.33 3.06 -0.02
CA ALA A 88 19.84 3.54 1.27
C ALA A 88 18.92 3.11 2.42
N ARG A 89 17.61 3.21 2.23
CA ARG A 89 16.63 2.75 3.23
C ARG A 89 16.71 1.25 3.45
N TYR A 90 16.85 0.50 2.38
CA TYR A 90 16.98 -0.96 2.47
C TYR A 90 18.23 -1.36 3.26
N GLU A 91 19.37 -0.75 2.95
CA GLU A 91 20.62 -1.04 3.64
C GLU A 91 20.56 -0.67 5.12
N GLN A 92 19.97 0.47 5.44
CA GLN A 92 19.79 0.90 6.82
C GLN A 92 18.90 -0.07 7.60
N LEU A 93 17.76 -0.45 7.03
CA LEU A 93 16.84 -1.39 7.66
C LEU A 93 17.50 -2.75 7.88
N LYS A 94 18.22 -3.24 6.89
CA LYS A 94 18.96 -4.51 6.99
C LYS A 94 19.96 -4.46 8.13
N LYS A 95 20.73 -3.38 8.23
CA LYS A 95 21.71 -3.19 9.30
C LYS A 95 21.05 -3.18 10.68
N GLU A 96 19.95 -2.46 10.83
CA GLU A 96 19.20 -2.42 12.09
C GLU A 96 18.69 -3.80 12.50
N LEU A 97 18.16 -4.56 11.54
CA LEU A 97 17.66 -5.90 11.80
C LEU A 97 18.79 -6.87 12.18
N GLU A 98 19.94 -6.76 11.55
CA GLU A 98 21.11 -7.57 11.90
C GLU A 98 21.63 -7.23 13.30
N GLU A 99 21.73 -5.95 13.65
CA GLU A 99 22.17 -5.49 14.96
C GLU A 99 21.24 -5.94 16.08
N ASN A 100 19.94 -6.03 15.79
CA ASN A 100 18.94 -6.49 16.75
C ASN A 100 18.78 -8.02 16.77
N GLY A 101 19.52 -8.74 15.94
CA GLY A 101 19.45 -10.19 15.87
C GLY A 101 18.18 -10.75 15.26
N LEU A 102 17.43 -9.91 14.51
CA LEU A 102 16.17 -10.31 13.90
C LEU A 102 16.35 -11.05 12.59
N ILE A 103 17.48 -10.85 11.91
CA ILE A 103 17.86 -11.60 10.72
C ILE A 103 19.31 -12.05 10.83
N ALA A 104 19.66 -13.10 10.07
CA ALA A 104 21.03 -13.60 10.06
C ALA A 104 21.97 -12.58 9.41
N LYS A 105 23.11 -12.35 10.03
CA LYS A 105 24.13 -11.46 9.48
C LYS A 105 24.81 -12.14 8.31
N GLU A 106 24.88 -11.44 7.19
CA GLU A 106 25.61 -11.90 6.02
C GLU A 106 27.12 -11.62 6.18
N ASP A 107 27.90 -12.64 5.94
CA ASP A 107 29.37 -12.51 5.96
C ASP A 107 29.89 -12.02 4.60
#